data_c7ba87d9c679611f3c3fe2caed0fe735
#
_entry.id   c7ba87d9c679611f3c3fe2caed0fe735
#
_cell.length_a   1.000
_cell.length_b   1.000
_cell.length_c   1.000
_cell.angle_alpha   90.00
_cell.angle_beta   90.00
_cell.angle_gamma   90.00
#
_symmetry.space_group_name_H-M   'P 1'
#
loop_
_entity.id
_entity.type
_entity.pdbx_description
1 polymer ?
#
loop_
_entity_poly.entity_id
_entity_poly.type
_entity_poly.pdbx_seq_one_letter_code
_entity_poly.pdbx_strand_id
1 'polypeptide(L)'
;MIWKITEIYVRSPKNTLKILKGVDILVKILLLLSLEIALLVWGQILWKTGVNQIGIVGLNNVMDLLISPYVWCGIAIYGLATLIWMFILSRANLSTVYPMQSLAYVFGLLAKIMLFGEKVTAAGWIGVLLIISGVFLTGIGLK
;
A
#
# COMPACT_ATOMS: atom_id res chain seq x y z
N MET A 1 10.13 -37.75 20.72
CA MET A 1 8.67 -38.01 20.80
C MET A 1 7.84 -36.86 20.25
N ILE A 2 8.15 -35.62 20.56
CA ILE A 2 7.44 -34.39 20.09
C ILE A 2 7.52 -34.22 18.56
N TRP A 3 8.65 -34.51 17.93
CA TRP A 3 8.86 -34.43 16.48
C TRP A 3 7.91 -35.32 15.65
N LYS A 4 7.63 -36.53 16.12
CA LYS A 4 6.67 -37.45 15.47
C LYS A 4 5.22 -36.97 15.55
N ILE A 5 4.86 -36.28 16.64
CA ILE A 5 3.51 -35.73 16.81
C ILE A 5 3.28 -34.53 15.87
N THR A 6 4.30 -33.68 15.71
CA THR A 6 4.25 -32.53 14.76
C THR A 6 4.14 -33.01 13.30
N GLU A 7 4.86 -34.06 12.93
CA GLU A 7 4.79 -34.66 11.58
C GLU A 7 3.42 -35.26 11.27
N ILE A 8 2.82 -35.95 12.23
CA ILE A 8 1.48 -36.54 12.08
C ILE A 8 0.39 -35.46 12.02
N TYR A 9 0.54 -34.37 12.81
CA TYR A 9 -0.40 -33.26 12.81
C TYR A 9 -0.39 -32.46 11.50
N VAL A 10 0.79 -32.27 10.90
CA VAL A 10 0.95 -31.58 9.60
C VAL A 10 0.50 -32.49 8.43
N ARG A 11 0.58 -33.81 8.57
CA ARG A 11 0.27 -34.77 7.50
C ARG A 11 -1.19 -35.17 7.41
N SER A 12 -2.07 -34.68 8.30
CA SER A 12 -3.51 -34.90 8.19
C SER A 12 -4.07 -34.13 6.99
N PRO A 13 -4.79 -34.77 6.04
CA PRO A 13 -5.34 -34.13 4.85
C PRO A 13 -6.19 -32.89 5.18
N LYS A 14 -6.90 -32.91 6.31
CA LYS A 14 -7.73 -31.78 6.78
C LYS A 14 -6.89 -30.57 7.20
N ASN A 15 -5.72 -30.80 7.83
CA ASN A 15 -4.83 -29.72 8.26
C ASN A 15 -4.07 -29.13 7.07
N THR A 16 -3.62 -29.97 6.14
CA THR A 16 -2.98 -29.53 4.89
C THR A 16 -3.93 -28.66 4.08
N LEU A 17 -5.21 -29.04 3.94
CA LEU A 17 -6.22 -28.23 3.26
C LEU A 17 -6.50 -26.91 3.97
N LYS A 18 -6.47 -26.87 5.29
CA LYS A 18 -6.65 -25.64 6.07
C LYS A 18 -5.48 -24.68 5.90
N ILE A 19 -4.25 -25.22 5.88
CA ILE A 19 -3.02 -24.44 5.65
C ILE A 19 -3.02 -23.89 4.23
N LEU A 20 -3.32 -24.70 3.22
CA LEU A 20 -3.37 -24.28 1.81
C LEU A 20 -4.41 -23.18 1.59
N LYS A 21 -5.60 -23.31 2.18
CA LYS A 21 -6.63 -22.25 2.14
C LYS A 21 -6.16 -20.96 2.82
N GLY A 22 -5.45 -21.08 3.94
CA GLY A 22 -4.89 -19.93 4.64
C GLY A 22 -3.85 -19.19 3.79
N VAL A 23 -2.94 -19.93 3.15
CA VAL A 23 -1.92 -19.37 2.25
C VAL A 23 -2.58 -18.70 1.03
N ASP A 24 -3.60 -19.33 0.44
CA ASP A 24 -4.33 -18.78 -0.71
C ASP A 24 -5.03 -17.45 -0.38
N ILE A 25 -5.66 -17.37 0.80
CA ILE A 25 -6.28 -16.13 1.29
C ILE A 25 -5.22 -15.06 1.51
N LEU A 26 -4.09 -15.40 2.11
CA LEU A 26 -3.00 -14.46 2.39
C LEU A 26 -2.39 -13.91 1.11
N VAL A 27 -2.16 -14.75 0.11
CA VAL A 27 -1.67 -14.33 -1.21
C VAL A 27 -2.67 -13.38 -1.88
N LYS A 28 -3.97 -13.67 -1.83
CA LYS A 28 -5.01 -12.78 -2.37
C LYS A 28 -5.03 -11.42 -1.68
N ILE A 29 -4.90 -11.39 -0.35
CA ILE A 29 -4.84 -10.14 0.41
C ILE A 29 -3.59 -9.33 0.01
N LEU A 30 -2.43 -9.97 -0.12
CA LEU A 30 -1.19 -9.31 -0.55
C LEU A 30 -1.29 -8.74 -1.97
N LEU A 31 -1.90 -9.46 -2.90
CA LEU A 31 -2.14 -8.98 -4.26
C LEU A 31 -3.09 -7.77 -4.28
N LEU A 32 -4.19 -7.82 -3.51
CA LEU A 32 -5.11 -6.70 -3.38
C LEU A 32 -4.44 -5.49 -2.74
N LEU A 33 -3.62 -5.70 -1.71
CA LEU A 33 -2.88 -4.63 -1.06
C LEU A 33 -1.86 -3.99 -2.00
N SER A 34 -1.16 -4.79 -2.81
CA SER A 34 -0.23 -4.28 -3.84
C SER A 34 -0.96 -3.44 -4.89
N LEU A 35 -2.13 -3.88 -5.33
CA LEU A 35 -2.99 -3.14 -6.26
C LEU A 35 -3.48 -1.83 -5.63
N GLU A 36 -3.93 -1.88 -4.39
CA GLU A 36 -4.40 -0.70 -3.64
C GLU A 36 -3.28 0.34 -3.50
N ILE A 37 -2.07 -0.08 -3.07
CA ILE A 37 -0.90 0.79 -2.98
C ILE A 37 -0.57 1.43 -4.34
N ALA A 38 -0.59 0.66 -5.43
CA ALA A 38 -0.36 1.18 -6.77
C ALA A 38 -1.38 2.26 -7.14
N LEU A 39 -2.67 2.03 -6.87
CA LEU A 39 -3.74 3.00 -7.14
C LEU A 39 -3.56 4.27 -6.29
N LEU A 40 -3.20 4.14 -5.00
CA LEU A 40 -2.91 5.30 -4.16
C LEU A 40 -1.78 6.16 -4.73
N VAL A 41 -0.68 5.53 -5.12
CA VAL A 41 0.47 6.24 -5.71
C VAL A 41 0.08 6.91 -7.03
N TRP A 42 -0.66 6.22 -7.90
CA TRP A 42 -1.15 6.80 -9.16
C TRP A 42 -2.10 7.98 -8.94
N GLY A 43 -3.01 7.89 -7.98
CA GLY A 43 -3.90 8.99 -7.62
C GLY A 43 -3.11 10.22 -7.16
N GLN A 44 -2.08 10.04 -6.35
CA GLN A 44 -1.19 11.11 -5.90
C GLN A 44 -0.37 11.74 -7.03
N ILE A 45 0.11 10.93 -7.99
CA ILE A 45 0.81 11.42 -9.20
C ILE A 45 -0.12 12.32 -10.01
N LEU A 46 -1.37 11.91 -10.22
CA LEU A 46 -2.36 12.71 -10.94
C LEU A 46 -2.63 14.04 -10.24
N TRP A 47 -2.84 14.04 -8.93
CA TRP A 47 -3.02 15.27 -8.16
C TRP A 47 -1.81 16.18 -8.25
N LYS A 48 -0.61 15.64 -8.11
CA LYS A 48 0.63 16.42 -8.24
C LYS A 48 0.77 17.01 -9.64
N THR A 49 0.42 16.25 -10.68
CA THR A 49 0.42 16.74 -12.07
C THR A 49 -0.58 17.88 -12.26
N GLY A 50 -1.80 17.74 -11.76
CA GLY A 50 -2.81 18.79 -11.81
C GLY A 50 -2.37 20.07 -11.10
N VAL A 51 -1.82 19.93 -9.88
CA VAL A 51 -1.29 21.08 -9.12
C VAL A 51 -0.10 21.73 -9.84
N ASN A 52 0.80 20.97 -10.44
CA ASN A 52 1.95 21.52 -11.16
C ASN A 52 1.55 22.33 -12.40
N GLN A 53 0.42 21.99 -13.05
CA GLN A 53 -0.08 22.75 -14.20
C GLN A 53 -0.67 24.11 -13.80
N ILE A 54 -1.26 24.20 -12.62
CA ILE A 54 -1.89 25.41 -12.10
C ILE A 54 -0.85 26.32 -11.41
N GLY A 55 0.23 25.71 -10.90
CA GLY A 55 1.25 26.41 -10.12
C GLY A 55 0.92 26.52 -8.63
N ILE A 56 1.24 27.66 -8.02
CA ILE A 56 0.96 27.88 -6.58
C ILE A 56 -0.54 28.05 -6.39
N VAL A 57 -1.16 27.10 -5.69
CA VAL A 57 -2.59 27.12 -5.41
C VAL A 57 -2.89 28.17 -4.31
N GLY A 58 -3.76 29.13 -4.65
CA GLY A 58 -4.24 30.17 -3.76
C GLY A 58 -5.75 30.36 -3.91
N LEU A 59 -6.32 31.29 -3.16
CA LEU A 59 -7.77 31.58 -3.23
C LEU A 59 -8.23 32.02 -4.63
N ASN A 60 -7.33 32.61 -5.43
CA ASN A 60 -7.64 33.16 -6.76
C ASN A 60 -7.71 32.08 -7.85
N ASN A 61 -7.07 30.92 -7.68
CA ASN A 61 -7.00 29.86 -8.67
C ASN A 61 -7.46 28.47 -8.16
N VAL A 62 -8.10 28.44 -6.99
CA VAL A 62 -8.66 27.19 -6.44
C VAL A 62 -9.73 26.59 -7.37
N MET A 63 -10.46 27.44 -8.12
CA MET A 63 -11.44 26.97 -9.10
C MET A 63 -10.80 26.20 -10.25
N ASP A 64 -9.64 26.63 -10.71
CA ASP A 64 -8.88 25.91 -11.76
C ASP A 64 -8.50 24.51 -11.30
N LEU A 65 -8.19 24.36 -10.00
CA LEU A 65 -7.95 23.05 -9.40
C LEU A 65 -9.19 22.15 -9.43
N LEU A 66 -10.35 22.71 -9.07
CA LEU A 66 -11.62 21.97 -9.04
C LEU A 66 -12.12 21.57 -10.45
N ILE A 67 -11.72 22.31 -11.48
CA ILE A 67 -12.09 22.01 -12.88
C ILE A 67 -11.05 21.08 -13.53
N SER A 68 -9.87 20.89 -12.94
CA SER A 68 -8.80 20.09 -13.50
C SER A 68 -9.20 18.61 -13.69
N PRO A 69 -9.09 18.04 -14.89
CA PRO A 69 -9.39 16.63 -15.14
C PRO A 69 -8.44 15.70 -14.37
N TYR A 70 -7.22 16.12 -14.13
CA TYR A 70 -6.24 15.34 -13.34
C TYR A 70 -6.70 15.17 -11.90
N VAL A 71 -7.32 16.20 -11.32
CA VAL A 71 -7.84 16.15 -9.96
C VAL A 71 -9.01 15.16 -9.87
N TRP A 72 -9.95 15.22 -10.80
CA TRP A 72 -11.09 14.31 -10.84
C TRP A 72 -10.69 12.87 -11.10
N CYS A 73 -9.77 12.62 -12.03
CA CYS A 73 -9.21 11.29 -12.26
C CYS A 73 -8.51 10.76 -10.99
N GLY A 74 -7.75 11.61 -10.31
CA GLY A 74 -7.10 11.25 -9.05
C GLY A 74 -8.10 10.88 -7.96
N ILE A 75 -9.20 11.65 -7.81
CA ILE A 75 -10.30 11.36 -6.87
C ILE A 75 -10.94 10.02 -7.19
N ALA A 76 -11.24 9.75 -8.47
CA ALA A 76 -11.85 8.48 -8.89
C ALA A 76 -10.95 7.27 -8.56
N ILE A 77 -9.65 7.36 -8.88
CA ILE A 77 -8.67 6.30 -8.58
C ILE A 77 -8.52 6.11 -7.06
N TYR A 78 -8.45 7.20 -6.31
CA TYR A 78 -8.34 7.15 -4.85
C TYR A 78 -9.60 6.55 -4.21
N GLY A 79 -10.77 6.89 -4.74
CA GLY A 79 -12.04 6.28 -4.35
C GLY A 79 -12.06 4.76 -4.58
N LEU A 80 -11.56 4.30 -5.74
CA LEU A 80 -11.42 2.88 -6.03
C LEU A 80 -10.44 2.19 -5.07
N ALA A 81 -9.29 2.82 -4.80
CA ALA A 81 -8.33 2.32 -3.81
C ALA A 81 -8.98 2.19 -2.43
N THR A 82 -9.78 3.17 -2.02
CA THR A 82 -10.51 3.15 -0.74
C THR A 82 -11.49 1.97 -0.66
N LEU A 83 -12.22 1.66 -1.73
CA LEU A 83 -13.12 0.50 -1.77
C LEU A 83 -12.35 -0.82 -1.62
N ILE A 84 -11.22 -0.96 -2.31
CA ILE A 84 -10.33 -2.12 -2.18
C ILE A 84 -9.81 -2.21 -0.74
N TRP A 85 -9.40 -1.08 -0.14
CA TRP A 85 -8.95 -1.02 1.24
C TRP A 85 -10.01 -1.50 2.23
N MET A 86 -11.26 -1.02 2.09
CA MET A 86 -12.37 -1.49 2.93
C MET A 86 -12.59 -3.00 2.79
N PHE A 87 -12.45 -3.55 1.58
CA PHE A 87 -12.53 -4.99 1.36
C PHE A 87 -11.39 -5.74 2.05
N ILE A 88 -10.16 -5.23 2.00
CA ILE A 88 -9.01 -5.81 2.70
C ILE A 88 -9.26 -5.81 4.22
N LEU A 89 -9.71 -4.68 4.78
CA LEU A 89 -10.02 -4.56 6.21
C LEU A 89 -11.11 -5.53 6.68
N SER A 90 -12.04 -5.90 5.82
CA SER A 90 -13.07 -6.89 6.16
C SER A 90 -12.52 -8.31 6.31
N ARG A 91 -11.28 -8.58 5.88
CA ARG A 91 -10.69 -9.93 5.80
C ARG A 91 -9.34 -10.08 6.49
N ALA A 92 -8.69 -8.98 6.83
CA ALA A 92 -7.37 -8.97 7.43
C ALA A 92 -7.32 -8.09 8.67
N ASN A 93 -6.44 -8.45 9.61
CA ASN A 93 -6.24 -7.67 10.82
C ASN A 93 -5.54 -6.35 10.48
N LEU A 94 -6.03 -5.26 11.03
CA LEU A 94 -5.50 -3.92 10.85
C LEU A 94 -4.01 -3.83 11.21
N SER A 95 -3.61 -4.49 12.30
CA SER A 95 -2.20 -4.54 12.76
C SER A 95 -1.24 -5.15 11.72
N THR A 96 -1.76 -5.97 10.80
CA THR A 96 -0.96 -6.58 9.73
C THR A 96 -0.89 -5.70 8.50
N VAL A 97 -2.06 -5.21 8.03
CA VAL A 97 -2.12 -4.54 6.73
C VAL A 97 -1.70 -3.07 6.78
N TYR A 98 -1.86 -2.40 7.93
CA TYR A 98 -1.49 -0.99 8.08
C TYR A 98 0.03 -0.73 7.91
N PRO A 99 0.92 -1.51 8.57
CA PRO A 99 2.35 -1.36 8.32
C PRO A 99 2.72 -1.60 6.86
N MET A 100 2.09 -2.58 6.20
CA MET A 100 2.35 -2.89 4.79
C MET A 100 1.89 -1.76 3.86
N GLN A 101 0.78 -1.09 4.16
CA GLN A 101 0.30 0.07 3.41
C GLN A 101 1.31 1.23 3.45
N SER A 102 2.14 1.34 4.49
CA SER A 102 3.18 2.36 4.58
C SER A 102 4.20 2.29 3.42
N LEU A 103 4.31 1.16 2.70
CA LEU A 103 5.09 1.05 1.47
C LEU A 103 4.61 2.03 0.38
N ALA A 104 3.36 2.51 0.43
CA ALA A 104 2.89 3.57 -0.46
C ALA A 104 3.77 4.84 -0.39
N TYR A 105 4.30 5.18 0.79
CA TYR A 105 5.24 6.31 0.95
C TYR A 105 6.56 6.06 0.22
N VAL A 106 7.07 4.83 0.25
CA VAL A 106 8.31 4.45 -0.45
C VAL A 106 8.10 4.59 -1.97
N PHE A 107 7.02 4.03 -2.50
CA PHE A 107 6.70 4.13 -3.92
C PHE A 107 6.36 5.56 -4.34
N GLY A 108 5.67 6.34 -3.51
CA GLY A 108 5.40 7.75 -3.73
C GLY A 108 6.69 8.57 -3.81
N LEU A 109 7.67 8.30 -2.95
CA LEU A 109 8.97 8.96 -2.98
C LEU A 109 9.77 8.57 -4.25
N LEU A 110 9.75 7.32 -4.66
CA LEU A 110 10.36 6.89 -5.92
C LEU A 110 9.70 7.57 -7.14
N ALA A 111 8.37 7.62 -7.16
CA ALA A 111 7.64 8.31 -8.21
C ALA A 111 7.98 9.81 -8.29
N LYS A 112 8.13 10.49 -7.16
CA LYS A 112 8.56 11.88 -7.05
C LYS A 112 9.93 12.11 -7.71
N ILE A 113 10.89 11.22 -7.48
CA ILE A 113 12.22 11.31 -8.08
C ILE A 113 12.14 11.06 -9.59
N MET A 114 11.46 9.98 -10.00
CA MET A 114 11.45 9.51 -11.38
C MET A 114 10.61 10.38 -12.32
N LEU A 115 9.46 10.87 -11.85
CA LEU A 115 8.50 11.59 -12.69
C LEU A 115 8.63 13.11 -12.57
N PHE A 116 9.03 13.63 -11.42
CA PHE A 116 9.09 15.07 -11.16
C PHE A 116 10.52 15.59 -11.00
N GLY A 117 11.54 14.71 -11.00
CA GLY A 117 12.93 15.09 -10.83
C GLY A 117 13.24 15.74 -9.48
N GLU A 118 12.36 15.55 -8.48
CA GLU A 118 12.54 16.17 -7.18
C GLU A 118 13.68 15.52 -6.40
N LYS A 119 14.51 16.34 -5.77
CA LYS A 119 15.64 15.85 -4.95
C LYS A 119 15.13 15.36 -3.60
N VAL A 120 15.67 14.25 -3.15
CA VAL A 120 15.40 13.68 -1.82
C VAL A 120 16.61 13.94 -0.93
N THR A 121 16.35 14.46 0.25
CA THR A 121 17.39 14.69 1.26
C THR A 121 17.88 13.36 1.87
N ALA A 122 19.06 13.37 2.48
CA ALA A 122 19.57 12.20 3.22
C ALA A 122 18.58 11.74 4.31
N ALA A 123 17.94 12.68 4.99
CA ALA A 123 16.88 12.37 5.97
C ALA A 123 15.70 11.61 5.34
N GLY A 124 15.30 11.97 4.10
CA GLY A 124 14.27 11.25 3.37
C GLY A 124 14.64 9.80 3.09
N TRP A 125 15.88 9.52 2.70
CA TRP A 125 16.38 8.16 2.51
C TRP A 125 16.43 7.36 3.81
N ILE A 126 16.84 7.98 4.92
CA ILE A 126 16.80 7.35 6.24
C ILE A 126 15.35 7.00 6.61
N GLY A 127 14.40 7.91 6.36
CA GLY A 127 12.97 7.65 6.58
C GLY A 127 12.46 6.44 5.80
N VAL A 128 12.84 6.30 4.52
CA VAL A 128 12.50 5.12 3.71
C VAL A 128 13.04 3.83 4.33
N LEU A 129 14.31 3.82 4.76
CA LEU A 129 14.90 2.65 5.41
C LEU A 129 14.17 2.28 6.70
N LEU A 130 13.77 3.27 7.51
CA LEU A 130 12.99 3.04 8.72
C LEU A 130 11.61 2.46 8.43
N ILE A 131 10.93 2.94 7.38
CA ILE A 131 9.62 2.38 6.95
C ILE A 131 9.79 0.92 6.55
N ILE A 132 10.73 0.60 5.68
CA ILE A 132 10.99 -0.76 5.22
C ILE A 132 11.34 -1.68 6.40
N SER A 133 12.20 -1.21 7.30
CA SER A 133 12.57 -1.96 8.52
C SER A 133 11.37 -2.19 9.42
N GLY A 134 10.51 -1.18 9.61
CA GLY A 134 9.28 -1.29 10.40
C GLY A 134 8.30 -2.30 9.83
N VAL A 135 8.08 -2.30 8.50
CA VAL A 135 7.24 -3.28 7.81
C VAL A 135 7.79 -4.70 7.99
N PHE A 136 9.11 -4.87 7.87
CA PHE A 136 9.75 -6.17 8.05
C PHE A 136 9.60 -6.69 9.49
N LEU A 137 9.86 -5.84 10.48
CA LEU A 137 9.75 -6.21 11.90
C LEU A 137 8.31 -6.57 12.29
N THR A 138 7.31 -5.82 11.81
CA THR A 138 5.91 -6.17 12.04
C THR A 138 5.53 -7.48 11.37
N GLY A 139 6.05 -7.75 10.17
CA GLY A 139 5.84 -9.03 9.48
C GLY A 139 6.39 -10.24 10.26
N ILE A 140 7.54 -10.11 10.93
CA ILE A 140 8.11 -11.16 11.79
C ILE A 140 7.31 -11.32 13.10
N GLY A 141 6.82 -10.22 13.67
CA GLY A 141 6.09 -10.23 14.95
C GLY A 141 4.67 -10.81 14.87
N LEU A 142 4.15 -11.05 13.67
CA LEU A 142 2.84 -11.66 13.44
C LEU A 142 2.94 -13.19 13.55
N LYS A 143 3.07 -13.66 14.79
CA LYS A 143 2.95 -15.10 15.13
C LYS A 143 1.58 -15.38 15.72
#